data_e116de1aa49cf88a98ec114038390b10
#
_entry.id   e116de1aa49cf88a98ec114038390b10
#
_cell.length_a   1.000
_cell.length_b   1.000
_cell.length_c   1.000
_cell.angle_alpha   90.00
_cell.angle_beta   90.00
_cell.angle_gamma   90.00
#
_symmetry.space_group_name_H-M   'P 1'
#
loop_
_entity.id
_entity.type
_entity.pdbx_description
1 polymer ?
#
loop_
_entity_poly.entity_id
_entity_poly.type
_entity_poly.pdbx_seq_one_letter_code
_entity_poly.pdbx_strand_id
1 'polypeptide(L)'
;MALDIKEITPDHMFDGGDLDCGSGLILLIRENMLKVPALGILEMRSREPTVSDDLPPWCRMSGHEYLGKLDGGGYTRYFVKKGSGIQQEEKALARDKEEARKYQWRLRARATGHLKSTIYARNFAFDIGQAASFEEKDANPCALEYLFGALAGSLTTGFAGECARDNLEVDDIELSLSGSLNNILAHMGLEEGDPSVKTVELKCFASTFDDEEKVKEAWQRTVSRSPLVATLKKAVELQLKLIIV
;
A
#
# COMPACT_ATOMS: atom_id res chain seq x y z
N MET A 1 6.67 40.50 1.88
CA MET A 1 6.95 39.88 0.57
C MET A 1 6.38 38.47 0.64
N ALA A 2 5.42 38.12 -0.22
CA ALA A 2 4.95 36.75 -0.34
C ALA A 2 6.10 35.93 -0.94
N LEU A 3 6.48 34.81 -0.30
CA LEU A 3 7.43 33.86 -0.84
C LEU A 3 6.86 33.30 -2.17
N ASP A 4 7.61 33.42 -3.25
CA ASP A 4 7.25 32.76 -4.49
C ASP A 4 7.52 31.26 -4.32
N ILE A 5 6.45 30.47 -4.32
CA ILE A 5 6.50 29.03 -4.10
C ILE A 5 7.40 28.34 -5.14
N LYS A 6 7.54 28.90 -6.33
CA LYS A 6 8.39 28.37 -7.40
C LYS A 6 9.89 28.45 -7.13
N GLU A 7 10.29 29.38 -6.25
CA GLU A 7 11.70 29.60 -5.87
C GLU A 7 12.08 28.90 -4.56
N ILE A 8 11.14 28.17 -3.93
CA ILE A 8 11.41 27.48 -2.68
C ILE A 8 12.34 26.27 -2.94
N THR A 9 13.46 26.28 -2.22
CA THR A 9 14.31 25.07 -2.09
C THR A 9 13.95 24.37 -0.80
N PRO A 10 13.38 23.15 -0.85
CA PRO A 10 13.01 22.38 0.35
C PRO A 10 14.26 21.84 1.06
N ASP A 11 14.21 21.78 2.40
CA ASP A 11 15.27 21.15 3.21
C ASP A 11 15.18 19.63 3.20
N HIS A 12 13.98 19.10 2.97
CA HIS A 12 13.74 17.68 2.83
C HIS A 12 12.55 17.43 1.90
N MET A 13 12.58 16.29 1.20
CA MET A 13 11.54 15.89 0.26
C MET A 13 11.20 14.41 0.44
N PHE A 14 9.91 14.06 0.24
CA PHE A 14 9.48 12.68 0.13
C PHE A 14 8.28 12.54 -0.80
N ASP A 15 8.11 11.35 -1.37
CA ASP A 15 6.92 10.98 -2.14
C ASP A 15 5.94 10.20 -1.24
N GLY A 16 4.72 10.70 -1.10
CA GLY A 16 3.61 10.06 -0.40
C GLY A 16 2.79 9.13 -1.28
N GLY A 17 3.08 9.07 -2.59
CA GLY A 17 2.35 8.23 -3.54
C GLY A 17 0.86 8.59 -3.60
N ASP A 18 0.03 7.55 -3.58
CA ASP A 18 -1.44 7.63 -3.61
C ASP A 18 -2.08 7.51 -2.22
N LEU A 19 -1.30 7.72 -1.14
CA LEU A 19 -1.83 7.66 0.22
C LEU A 19 -2.66 8.89 0.54
N ASP A 20 -3.87 8.67 1.06
CA ASP A 20 -4.68 9.70 1.69
C ASP A 20 -4.28 9.92 3.16
N CYS A 21 -4.79 11.00 3.76
CA CYS A 21 -4.52 11.33 5.16
C CYS A 21 -5.00 10.24 6.13
N GLY A 22 -6.03 9.49 5.79
CA GLY A 22 -6.55 8.37 6.58
C GLY A 22 -5.75 7.08 6.43
N SER A 23 -5.00 6.91 5.34
CA SER A 23 -4.22 5.71 5.02
C SER A 23 -2.77 5.74 5.51
N GLY A 24 -2.42 6.66 6.39
CA GLY A 24 -1.10 6.74 7.00
C GLY A 24 -0.19 7.84 6.43
N LEU A 25 -0.64 8.64 5.47
CA LEU A 25 0.13 9.77 4.95
C LEU A 25 0.56 10.74 6.07
N ILE A 26 -0.31 10.99 7.04
CA ILE A 26 0.01 11.86 8.20
C ILE A 26 1.20 11.31 9.01
N LEU A 27 1.30 9.99 9.19
CA LEU A 27 2.45 9.39 9.86
C LEU A 27 3.74 9.61 9.08
N LEU A 28 3.69 9.49 7.75
CA LEU A 28 4.83 9.75 6.87
C LEU A 28 5.23 11.23 6.88
N ILE A 29 4.26 12.15 6.86
CA ILE A 29 4.53 13.58 6.97
C ILE A 29 5.25 13.89 8.28
N ARG A 30 4.76 13.40 9.42
CA ARG A 30 5.38 13.61 10.74
C ARG A 30 6.80 13.02 10.80
N GLU A 31 6.99 11.82 10.29
CA GLU A 31 8.31 11.16 10.28
C GLU A 31 9.33 11.94 9.42
N ASN A 32 8.91 12.43 8.25
CA ASN A 32 9.76 13.25 7.40
C ASN A 32 9.95 14.66 7.95
N MET A 33 8.94 15.21 8.64
CA MET A 33 9.07 16.50 9.31
C MET A 33 10.14 16.50 10.42
N LEU A 34 10.43 15.36 11.06
CA LEU A 34 11.54 15.25 12.02
C LEU A 34 12.91 15.46 11.37
N LYS A 35 13.06 15.12 10.09
CA LYS A 35 14.31 15.30 9.33
C LYS A 35 14.52 16.75 8.88
N VAL A 36 13.47 17.56 8.89
CA VAL A 36 13.52 18.98 8.51
C VAL A 36 14.05 19.81 9.70
N PRO A 37 14.98 20.75 9.51
CA PRO A 37 15.42 21.65 10.57
C PRO A 37 14.27 22.56 11.08
N ALA A 38 14.45 23.19 12.23
CA ALA A 38 13.46 24.14 12.76
C ALA A 38 13.25 25.29 11.77
N LEU A 39 11.98 25.62 11.48
CA LEU A 39 11.56 26.61 10.48
C LEU A 39 11.92 26.25 9.02
N GLY A 40 12.49 25.08 8.77
CA GLY A 40 12.78 24.56 7.44
C GLY A 40 11.52 24.11 6.70
N ILE A 41 11.68 23.74 5.45
CA ILE A 41 10.59 23.44 4.51
C ILE A 41 10.65 21.99 4.08
N LEU A 42 9.52 21.30 4.24
CA LEU A 42 9.26 19.97 3.69
C LEU A 42 8.55 20.11 2.34
N GLU A 43 9.05 19.43 1.30
CA GLU A 43 8.29 19.15 0.10
C GLU A 43 7.71 17.74 0.19
N MET A 44 6.41 17.63 -0.01
CA MET A 44 5.73 16.37 -0.17
C MET A 44 5.13 16.29 -1.56
N ARG A 45 5.33 15.15 -2.23
CA ARG A 45 4.68 14.83 -3.51
C ARG A 45 3.53 13.86 -3.26
N SER A 46 2.41 14.05 -3.93
CA SER A 46 1.27 13.13 -3.85
C SER A 46 0.46 13.16 -5.14
N ARG A 47 -0.12 12.01 -5.48
CA ARG A 47 -1.09 11.85 -6.57
C ARG A 47 -2.52 11.83 -6.05
N GLU A 48 -2.70 11.70 -4.72
CA GLU A 48 -4.03 11.63 -4.09
C GLU A 48 -4.70 13.01 -4.06
N PRO A 49 -5.87 13.19 -4.71
CA PRO A 49 -6.53 14.48 -4.85
C PRO A 49 -6.97 15.10 -3.51
N THR A 50 -7.41 14.28 -2.55
CA THR A 50 -7.96 14.72 -1.25
C THR A 50 -6.93 15.42 -0.37
N VAL A 51 -5.64 15.18 -0.59
CA VAL A 51 -4.54 15.82 0.13
C VAL A 51 -4.59 17.35 0.01
N SER A 52 -5.08 17.87 -1.10
CA SER A 52 -5.24 19.32 -1.31
C SER A 52 -6.16 19.98 -0.28
N ASP A 53 -7.17 19.23 0.17
CA ASP A 53 -8.18 19.74 1.11
C ASP A 53 -7.81 19.44 2.57
N ASP A 54 -7.15 18.31 2.81
CA ASP A 54 -6.84 17.80 4.14
C ASP A 54 -5.54 18.37 4.74
N LEU A 55 -4.53 18.60 3.90
CA LEU A 55 -3.21 19.04 4.36
C LEU A 55 -3.22 20.44 5.02
N PRO A 56 -3.92 21.48 4.47
CA PRO A 56 -3.92 22.80 5.10
C PRO A 56 -4.56 22.81 6.51
N PRO A 57 -5.72 22.18 6.76
CA PRO A 57 -6.25 22.03 8.11
C PRO A 57 -5.31 21.28 9.06
N TRP A 58 -4.69 20.20 8.60
CA TRP A 58 -3.73 19.44 9.39
C TRP A 58 -2.52 20.31 9.78
N CYS A 59 -1.95 21.09 8.86
CA CYS A 59 -0.85 21.99 9.17
C CYS A 59 -1.22 22.98 10.29
N ARG A 60 -2.42 23.56 10.23
CA ARG A 60 -2.89 24.47 11.30
C ARG A 60 -3.02 23.77 12.65
N MET A 61 -3.54 22.55 12.67
CA MET A 61 -3.71 21.79 13.92
C MET A 61 -2.40 21.32 14.53
N SER A 62 -1.40 21.02 13.70
CA SER A 62 -0.09 20.54 14.14
C SER A 62 0.94 21.67 14.35
N GLY A 63 0.56 22.94 14.14
CA GLY A 63 1.43 24.08 14.34
C GLY A 63 2.46 24.30 13.25
N HIS A 64 2.20 23.72 12.06
CA HIS A 64 2.98 23.96 10.84
C HIS A 64 2.31 25.02 9.96
N GLU A 65 3.08 25.60 9.05
CA GLU A 65 2.59 26.57 8.07
C GLU A 65 2.51 25.91 6.68
N TYR A 66 1.30 25.84 6.12
CA TYR A 66 1.12 25.41 4.74
C TYR A 66 1.48 26.57 3.80
N LEU A 67 2.53 26.39 2.97
CA LEU A 67 3.01 27.44 2.07
C LEU A 67 2.28 27.43 0.72
N GLY A 68 1.77 26.27 0.28
CA GLY A 68 1.06 26.12 -0.97
C GLY A 68 1.40 24.84 -1.72
N LYS A 69 0.94 24.79 -2.99
CA LYS A 69 1.16 23.64 -3.88
C LYS A 69 1.54 24.08 -5.28
N LEU A 70 2.26 23.20 -6.00
CA LEU A 70 2.60 23.33 -7.42
C LEU A 70 2.22 22.05 -8.16
N ASP A 71 1.82 22.19 -9.42
CA ASP A 71 1.66 21.04 -10.31
C ASP A 71 3.04 20.50 -10.72
N GLY A 72 3.24 19.20 -10.60
CA GLY A 72 4.48 18.48 -10.93
C GLY A 72 4.39 17.64 -12.22
N GLY A 73 3.28 17.73 -12.96
CA GLY A 73 3.08 16.92 -14.17
C GLY A 73 2.77 15.45 -13.84
N GLY A 74 1.55 15.19 -13.33
CA GLY A 74 1.09 13.86 -12.91
C GLY A 74 1.12 13.63 -11.40
N TYR A 75 1.63 14.57 -10.63
CA TYR A 75 1.57 14.62 -9.17
C TYR A 75 1.50 16.08 -8.72
N THR A 76 1.10 16.30 -7.46
CA THR A 76 1.10 17.63 -6.84
C THR A 76 2.23 17.74 -5.82
N ARG A 77 2.98 18.82 -5.87
CA ARG A 77 4.02 19.18 -4.89
C ARG A 77 3.42 20.09 -3.83
N TYR A 78 3.53 19.71 -2.58
CA TYR A 78 3.04 20.47 -1.44
C TYR A 78 4.21 20.94 -0.59
N PHE A 79 4.17 22.20 -0.12
CA PHE A 79 5.23 22.80 0.67
C PHE A 79 4.71 23.15 2.06
N VAL A 80 5.38 22.62 3.07
CA VAL A 80 5.02 22.81 4.48
C VAL A 80 6.23 23.28 5.26
N LYS A 81 6.12 24.45 5.90
CA LYS A 81 7.16 24.97 6.78
C LYS A 81 6.97 24.44 8.19
N LYS A 82 8.04 23.91 8.75
CA LYS A 82 8.06 23.36 10.10
C LYS A 82 7.85 24.44 11.15
N GLY A 83 6.92 24.19 12.08
CA GLY A 83 6.75 25.02 13.26
C GLY A 83 7.88 24.85 14.29
N SER A 84 7.92 25.71 15.28
CA SER A 84 8.98 25.72 16.33
C SER A 84 8.83 24.65 17.41
N GLY A 85 7.75 23.85 17.40
CA GLY A 85 7.36 22.92 18.46
C GLY A 85 7.90 21.49 18.30
N ILE A 86 9.20 21.26 18.14
CA ILE A 86 9.81 19.94 17.87
C ILE A 86 9.38 18.86 18.89
N GLN A 87 9.37 19.14 20.19
CA GLN A 87 8.99 18.17 21.22
C GLN A 87 7.51 17.75 21.17
N GLN A 88 6.63 18.62 20.67
CA GLN A 88 5.21 18.28 20.49
C GLN A 88 5.02 17.36 19.30
N GLU A 89 5.79 17.52 18.24
CA GLU A 89 5.78 16.65 17.06
C GLU A 89 6.24 15.23 17.38
N GLU A 90 7.33 15.06 18.11
CA GLU A 90 7.84 13.76 18.52
C GLU A 90 6.81 12.99 19.39
N LYS A 91 6.18 13.67 20.34
CA LYS A 91 5.13 13.09 21.19
C LYS A 91 3.88 12.73 20.37
N ALA A 92 3.49 13.59 19.43
CA ALA A 92 2.35 13.33 18.54
C ALA A 92 2.62 12.12 17.63
N LEU A 93 3.81 12.03 17.03
CA LEU A 93 4.21 10.88 16.22
C LEU A 93 4.23 9.58 17.03
N ALA A 94 4.77 9.62 18.25
CA ALA A 94 4.80 8.44 19.13
C ALA A 94 3.39 7.95 19.47
N ARG A 95 2.46 8.86 19.78
CA ARG A 95 1.05 8.54 20.03
C ARG A 95 0.38 7.97 18.79
N ASP A 96 0.55 8.59 17.63
CA ASP A 96 -0.07 8.15 16.38
C ASP A 96 0.46 6.75 15.96
N LYS A 97 1.76 6.49 16.17
CA LYS A 97 2.36 5.15 15.98
C LYS A 97 1.76 4.12 16.94
N GLU A 98 1.50 4.49 18.19
CA GLU A 98 0.88 3.59 19.17
C GLU A 98 -0.59 3.30 18.84
N GLU A 99 -1.33 4.28 18.35
CA GLU A 99 -2.71 4.11 17.87
C GLU A 99 -2.75 3.23 16.62
N ALA A 100 -1.84 3.45 15.67
CA ALA A 100 -1.73 2.64 14.45
C ALA A 100 -1.43 1.17 14.75
N ARG A 101 -0.59 0.86 15.78
CA ARG A 101 -0.33 -0.52 16.20
C ARG A 101 -1.56 -1.25 16.75
N LYS A 102 -2.57 -0.55 17.21
CA LYS A 102 -3.82 -1.10 17.74
C LYS A 102 -4.90 -1.26 16.69
N TYR A 103 -4.63 -0.85 15.45
CA TYR A 103 -5.61 -0.92 14.38
C TYR A 103 -6.04 -2.35 14.09
N GLN A 104 -7.34 -2.55 13.93
CA GLN A 104 -7.95 -3.83 13.63
C GLN A 104 -8.85 -3.72 12.40
N TRP A 105 -8.60 -4.57 11.42
CA TRP A 105 -9.52 -4.73 10.29
C TRP A 105 -10.76 -5.48 10.73
N ARG A 106 -11.93 -4.95 10.38
CA ARG A 106 -13.23 -5.56 10.69
C ARG A 106 -14.00 -5.76 9.39
N LEU A 107 -14.39 -7.00 9.16
CA LEU A 107 -15.21 -7.40 8.02
C LEU A 107 -16.44 -8.14 8.54
N ARG A 108 -17.52 -8.13 7.74
CA ARG A 108 -18.71 -8.91 7.98
C ARG A 108 -19.02 -9.73 6.72
N ALA A 109 -19.27 -11.01 6.87
CA ALA A 109 -19.74 -11.89 5.81
C ALA A 109 -21.21 -12.23 6.03
N ARG A 110 -21.97 -12.34 4.94
CA ARG A 110 -23.37 -12.78 4.96
C ARG A 110 -23.63 -13.70 3.77
N ALA A 111 -24.25 -14.84 4.02
CA ALA A 111 -24.78 -15.68 2.95
C ALA A 111 -25.91 -14.92 2.24
N THR A 112 -25.78 -14.69 0.94
CA THR A 112 -26.69 -13.88 0.13
C THR A 112 -27.32 -14.67 -1.03
N GLY A 113 -26.96 -15.94 -1.17
CA GLY A 113 -27.47 -16.86 -2.18
C GLY A 113 -26.99 -18.28 -1.97
N HIS A 114 -27.38 -19.18 -2.86
CA HIS A 114 -26.87 -20.54 -2.88
C HIS A 114 -25.40 -20.49 -3.28
N LEU A 115 -24.53 -21.06 -2.46
CA LEU A 115 -23.06 -21.09 -2.66
C LEU A 115 -22.44 -19.68 -2.90
N LYS A 116 -23.03 -18.65 -2.28
CA LYS A 116 -22.59 -17.27 -2.41
C LYS A 116 -22.63 -16.54 -1.06
N SER A 117 -21.60 -15.75 -0.81
CA SER A 117 -21.59 -14.78 0.31
C SER A 117 -21.16 -13.41 -0.14
N THR A 118 -21.70 -12.37 0.50
CA THR A 118 -21.25 -10.99 0.33
C THR A 118 -20.41 -10.57 1.52
N ILE A 119 -19.23 -10.04 1.27
CA ILE A 119 -18.30 -9.50 2.25
C ILE A 119 -18.46 -7.98 2.28
N TYR A 120 -18.53 -7.43 3.48
CA TYR A 120 -18.62 -6.00 3.74
C TYR A 120 -17.34 -5.56 4.48
N ALA A 121 -16.59 -4.67 3.90
CA ALA A 121 -15.36 -4.09 4.44
C ALA A 121 -15.42 -2.57 4.34
N ARG A 122 -15.57 -1.87 5.44
CA ARG A 122 -15.80 -0.41 5.46
C ARG A 122 -17.02 -0.03 4.60
N ASN A 123 -16.82 0.78 3.54
CA ASN A 123 -17.82 1.17 2.55
C ASN A 123 -17.83 0.28 1.29
N PHE A 124 -17.00 -0.77 1.26
CA PHE A 124 -16.92 -1.70 0.13
C PHE A 124 -17.75 -2.95 0.39
N ALA A 125 -18.30 -3.52 -0.68
CA ALA A 125 -18.89 -4.83 -0.69
C ALA A 125 -18.42 -5.60 -1.93
N PHE A 126 -18.14 -6.90 -1.77
CA PHE A 126 -17.78 -7.79 -2.86
C PHE A 126 -18.31 -9.19 -2.58
N ASP A 127 -18.54 -9.94 -3.66
CA ASP A 127 -19.14 -11.27 -3.60
C ASP A 127 -18.07 -12.35 -3.72
N ILE A 128 -18.24 -13.41 -2.92
CA ILE A 128 -17.45 -14.64 -3.01
C ILE A 128 -18.37 -15.75 -3.49
N GLY A 129 -17.96 -16.49 -4.50
CA GLY A 129 -18.66 -17.63 -5.04
C GLY A 129 -18.45 -18.92 -4.26
N GLN A 130 -18.68 -20.04 -4.90
CA GLN A 130 -18.50 -21.38 -4.30
C GLN A 130 -17.04 -21.63 -3.89
N ALA A 131 -16.86 -22.63 -3.02
CA ALA A 131 -15.56 -22.91 -2.40
C ALA A 131 -14.46 -23.30 -3.40
N ALA A 132 -14.82 -24.00 -4.48
CA ALA A 132 -13.95 -24.31 -5.60
C ALA A 132 -14.76 -24.33 -6.90
N SER A 133 -14.18 -23.79 -7.96
CA SER A 133 -14.72 -23.85 -9.30
C SER A 133 -13.62 -24.21 -10.30
N PHE A 134 -13.99 -24.99 -11.29
CA PHE A 134 -13.16 -25.33 -12.43
C PHE A 134 -13.69 -24.70 -13.73
N GLU A 135 -14.75 -23.88 -13.61
CA GLU A 135 -15.41 -23.23 -14.73
C GLU A 135 -15.02 -21.76 -14.82
N GLU A 136 -14.51 -21.33 -15.98
CA GLU A 136 -14.19 -19.94 -16.26
C GLU A 136 -15.42 -18.99 -16.28
N LYS A 137 -16.62 -19.58 -16.30
CA LYS A 137 -17.89 -18.84 -16.41
C LYS A 137 -18.62 -18.63 -15.11
N ASP A 138 -17.99 -18.96 -13.98
CA ASP A 138 -18.61 -18.72 -12.67
C ASP A 138 -18.82 -17.21 -12.42
N ALA A 139 -19.96 -16.90 -11.82
CA ALA A 139 -20.36 -15.51 -11.63
C ALA A 139 -19.52 -14.72 -10.63
N ASN A 140 -18.78 -15.40 -9.75
CA ASN A 140 -18.00 -14.76 -8.70
C ASN A 140 -16.73 -15.56 -8.39
N PRO A 141 -15.60 -14.89 -8.12
CA PRO A 141 -14.38 -15.56 -7.71
C PRO A 141 -14.55 -16.35 -6.41
N CYS A 142 -13.85 -17.46 -6.27
CA CYS A 142 -13.83 -18.23 -5.03
C CYS A 142 -12.92 -17.60 -3.96
N ALA A 143 -13.00 -18.10 -2.72
CA ALA A 143 -12.19 -17.55 -1.62
C ALA A 143 -10.68 -17.68 -1.83
N LEU A 144 -10.22 -18.75 -2.51
CA LEU A 144 -8.79 -18.93 -2.83
C LEU A 144 -8.32 -17.91 -3.87
N GLU A 145 -9.14 -17.62 -4.87
CA GLU A 145 -8.83 -16.57 -5.85
C GLU A 145 -8.74 -15.19 -5.20
N TYR A 146 -9.62 -14.89 -4.23
CA TYR A 146 -9.50 -13.66 -3.44
C TYR A 146 -8.23 -13.65 -2.57
N LEU A 147 -7.83 -14.75 -1.97
CA LEU A 147 -6.59 -14.85 -1.19
C LEU A 147 -5.36 -14.58 -2.08
N PHE A 148 -5.32 -15.22 -3.24
CA PHE A 148 -4.23 -15.05 -4.20
C PHE A 148 -4.25 -13.65 -4.82
N GLY A 149 -5.43 -13.15 -5.17
CA GLY A 149 -5.62 -11.78 -5.65
C GLY A 149 -5.20 -10.72 -4.62
N ALA A 150 -5.51 -10.94 -3.34
CA ALA A 150 -5.06 -10.06 -2.26
C ALA A 150 -3.53 -10.05 -2.14
N LEU A 151 -2.87 -11.22 -2.23
CA LEU A 151 -1.41 -11.30 -2.23
C LEU A 151 -0.81 -10.54 -3.42
N ALA A 152 -1.29 -10.84 -4.64
CA ALA A 152 -0.82 -10.20 -5.86
C ALA A 152 -1.04 -8.68 -5.81
N GLY A 153 -2.26 -8.23 -5.51
CA GLY A 153 -2.60 -6.81 -5.43
C GLY A 153 -1.80 -6.06 -4.37
N SER A 154 -1.58 -6.65 -3.19
CA SER A 154 -0.77 -6.00 -2.15
C SER A 154 0.71 -5.85 -2.55
N LEU A 155 1.25 -6.80 -3.30
CA LEU A 155 2.63 -6.71 -3.79
C LEU A 155 2.75 -5.73 -4.95
N THR A 156 1.78 -5.69 -5.89
CA THR A 156 1.78 -4.73 -7.00
C THR A 156 1.74 -3.30 -6.47
N THR A 157 0.75 -2.98 -5.63
CA THR A 157 0.59 -1.63 -5.07
C THR A 157 1.75 -1.25 -4.14
N GLY A 158 2.23 -2.21 -3.33
CA GLY A 158 3.38 -2.00 -2.45
C GLY A 158 4.67 -1.72 -3.23
N PHE A 159 4.89 -2.43 -4.32
CA PHE A 159 6.07 -2.25 -5.17
C PHE A 159 6.03 -0.91 -5.90
N ALA A 160 4.89 -0.54 -6.48
CA ALA A 160 4.72 0.79 -7.06
C ALA A 160 4.99 1.91 -6.03
N GLY A 161 4.52 1.74 -4.80
CA GLY A 161 4.78 2.68 -3.71
C GLY A 161 6.26 2.76 -3.29
N GLU A 162 6.99 1.64 -3.25
CA GLU A 162 8.44 1.66 -2.95
C GLU A 162 9.25 2.29 -4.10
N CYS A 163 8.88 2.01 -5.37
CA CYS A 163 9.49 2.67 -6.53
C CYS A 163 9.28 4.19 -6.48
N ALA A 164 8.04 4.63 -6.23
CA ALA A 164 7.71 6.05 -6.11
C ALA A 164 8.52 6.76 -5.00
N ARG A 165 8.73 6.11 -3.84
CA ARG A 165 9.55 6.66 -2.74
C ARG A 165 11.01 6.87 -3.11
N ASP A 166 11.54 6.03 -3.98
CA ASP A 166 12.92 6.12 -4.47
C ASP A 166 13.03 6.98 -5.74
N ASN A 167 11.94 7.59 -6.21
CA ASN A 167 11.81 8.31 -7.47
C ASN A 167 12.23 7.46 -8.67
N LEU A 168 11.88 6.18 -8.66
CA LEU A 168 12.06 5.27 -9.78
C LEU A 168 10.84 5.33 -10.70
N GLU A 169 11.09 5.47 -12.00
CA GLU A 169 10.05 5.43 -13.03
C GLU A 169 9.89 3.99 -13.54
N VAL A 170 8.74 3.40 -13.23
CA VAL A 170 8.35 2.07 -13.69
C VAL A 170 7.11 2.21 -14.55
N ASP A 171 7.24 1.90 -15.84
CA ASP A 171 6.18 2.11 -16.84
C ASP A 171 5.03 1.13 -16.67
N ASP A 172 5.34 -0.12 -16.30
CA ASP A 172 4.35 -1.17 -16.10
C ASP A 172 4.79 -2.15 -15.00
N ILE A 173 3.82 -2.62 -14.21
CA ILE A 173 4.01 -3.65 -13.19
C ILE A 173 2.90 -4.69 -13.34
N GLU A 174 3.24 -5.88 -13.80
CA GLU A 174 2.32 -7.00 -13.91
C GLU A 174 2.72 -8.14 -12.97
N LEU A 175 1.75 -8.73 -12.28
CA LEU A 175 1.96 -9.92 -11.47
C LEU A 175 1.17 -11.10 -12.02
N SER A 176 1.86 -12.21 -12.23
CA SER A 176 1.27 -13.52 -12.49
C SER A 176 1.43 -14.40 -11.26
N LEU A 177 0.34 -15.03 -10.81
CA LEU A 177 0.33 -15.91 -9.65
C LEU A 177 -0.35 -17.23 -9.98
N SER A 178 0.23 -18.34 -9.53
CA SER A 178 -0.39 -19.66 -9.53
C SER A 178 -0.26 -20.29 -8.15
N GLY A 179 -1.22 -21.12 -7.77
CA GLY A 179 -1.21 -21.85 -6.50
C GLY A 179 -1.88 -23.21 -6.62
N SER A 180 -1.50 -24.13 -5.73
CA SER A 180 -2.09 -25.46 -5.65
C SER A 180 -2.42 -25.84 -4.22
N LEU A 181 -3.38 -26.73 -4.05
CA LEU A 181 -3.68 -27.38 -2.77
C LEU A 181 -2.94 -28.70 -2.65
N ASN A 182 -2.72 -29.17 -1.42
CA ASN A 182 -2.23 -30.52 -1.17
C ASN A 182 -3.24 -31.55 -1.68
N ASN A 183 -4.53 -31.33 -1.41
CA ASN A 183 -5.59 -32.19 -1.89
C ASN A 183 -6.88 -31.37 -2.17
N ILE A 184 -7.19 -31.14 -3.43
CA ILE A 184 -8.41 -30.44 -3.85
C ILE A 184 -9.68 -31.28 -3.58
N LEU A 185 -9.59 -32.62 -3.66
CA LEU A 185 -10.74 -33.48 -3.42
C LEU A 185 -11.14 -33.49 -1.94
N ALA A 186 -10.15 -33.41 -1.05
CA ALA A 186 -10.42 -33.22 0.38
C ALA A 186 -11.11 -31.86 0.65
N HIS A 187 -10.70 -30.81 -0.04
CA HIS A 187 -11.37 -29.50 0.05
C HIS A 187 -12.83 -29.58 -0.42
N MET A 188 -13.12 -30.37 -1.44
CA MET A 188 -14.48 -30.61 -1.95
C MET A 188 -15.29 -31.63 -1.12
N GLY A 189 -14.69 -32.27 -0.11
CA GLY A 189 -15.34 -33.29 0.70
C GLY A 189 -15.57 -34.61 0.00
N LEU A 190 -14.80 -34.91 -1.04
CA LEU A 190 -14.89 -36.17 -1.83
C LEU A 190 -13.98 -37.26 -1.30
N GLU A 191 -12.94 -36.90 -0.53
CA GLU A 191 -12.04 -37.85 0.13
C GLU A 191 -11.43 -37.21 1.40
N GLU A 192 -10.78 -38.03 2.21
CA GLU A 192 -10.01 -37.60 3.36
C GLU A 192 -8.62 -37.07 2.93
N GLY A 193 -8.09 -36.08 3.59
CA GLY A 193 -6.75 -35.55 3.29
C GLY A 193 -6.54 -34.12 3.77
N ASP A 194 -5.41 -33.55 3.41
CA ASP A 194 -5.02 -32.18 3.76
C ASP A 194 -5.52 -31.18 2.68
N PRO A 195 -6.50 -30.31 2.96
CA PRO A 195 -7.01 -29.33 2.01
C PRO A 195 -6.18 -28.05 1.94
N SER A 196 -5.06 -27.95 2.66
CA SER A 196 -4.29 -26.70 2.76
C SER A 196 -3.60 -26.33 1.44
N VAL A 197 -3.25 -25.06 1.31
CA VAL A 197 -2.43 -24.57 0.19
C VAL A 197 -1.04 -25.17 0.28
N LYS A 198 -0.60 -25.81 -0.80
CA LYS A 198 0.70 -26.45 -0.92
C LYS A 198 1.77 -25.48 -1.35
N THR A 199 1.57 -24.86 -2.50
CA THR A 199 2.52 -23.95 -3.14
C THR A 199 1.83 -22.69 -3.63
N VAL A 200 2.55 -21.57 -3.59
CA VAL A 200 2.19 -20.34 -4.29
C VAL A 200 3.42 -19.83 -5.02
N GLU A 201 3.32 -19.73 -6.34
CA GLU A 201 4.35 -19.18 -7.21
C GLU A 201 3.89 -17.83 -7.75
N LEU A 202 4.73 -16.80 -7.62
CA LEU A 202 4.45 -15.46 -8.07
C LEU A 202 5.62 -14.92 -8.87
N LYS A 203 5.32 -14.38 -10.05
CA LYS A 203 6.26 -13.68 -10.92
C LYS A 203 5.81 -12.26 -11.10
N CYS A 204 6.66 -11.31 -10.75
CA CYS A 204 6.47 -9.89 -10.99
C CYS A 204 7.30 -9.49 -12.21
N PHE A 205 6.67 -8.87 -13.17
CA PHE A 205 7.29 -8.25 -14.34
C PHE A 205 7.24 -6.74 -14.14
N ALA A 206 8.37 -6.09 -14.32
CA ALA A 206 8.48 -4.64 -14.21
C ALA A 206 9.24 -4.09 -15.43
N SER A 207 8.63 -3.14 -16.13
CA SER A 207 9.24 -2.44 -17.26
C SER A 207 9.79 -1.10 -16.78
N THR A 208 11.08 -0.87 -16.96
CA THR A 208 11.73 0.36 -16.52
C THR A 208 13.03 0.61 -17.27
N PHE A 209 13.41 1.89 -17.39
CA PHE A 209 14.73 2.33 -17.86
C PHE A 209 15.63 2.76 -16.71
N ASP A 210 15.16 2.69 -15.46
CA ASP A 210 15.93 3.02 -14.27
C ASP A 210 16.91 1.91 -13.88
N ASP A 211 17.76 2.21 -12.88
CA ASP A 211 18.75 1.30 -12.35
C ASP A 211 18.12 0.03 -11.78
N GLU A 212 18.42 -1.11 -12.41
CA GLU A 212 17.85 -2.42 -12.02
C GLU A 212 18.13 -2.81 -10.57
N GLU A 213 19.29 -2.43 -10.01
CA GLU A 213 19.62 -2.79 -8.62
C GLU A 213 18.74 -2.01 -7.64
N LYS A 214 18.45 -0.74 -7.91
CA LYS A 214 17.51 0.04 -7.11
C LYS A 214 16.09 -0.53 -7.20
N VAL A 215 15.67 -0.95 -8.39
CA VAL A 215 14.37 -1.60 -8.61
C VAL A 215 14.27 -2.93 -7.85
N LYS A 216 15.33 -3.75 -7.86
CA LYS A 216 15.43 -4.98 -7.05
C LYS A 216 15.40 -4.70 -5.55
N GLU A 217 16.06 -3.66 -5.08
CA GLU A 217 15.98 -3.24 -3.67
C GLU A 217 14.58 -2.81 -3.27
N ALA A 218 13.88 -2.03 -4.11
CA ALA A 218 12.49 -1.65 -3.89
C ALA A 218 11.58 -2.89 -3.79
N TRP A 219 11.76 -3.89 -4.67
CA TRP A 219 11.07 -5.17 -4.61
C TRP A 219 11.35 -5.93 -3.31
N GLN A 220 12.60 -6.03 -2.88
CA GLN A 220 12.98 -6.70 -1.63
C GLN A 220 12.32 -6.03 -0.41
N ARG A 221 12.28 -4.71 -0.37
CA ARG A 221 11.58 -3.96 0.68
C ARG A 221 10.07 -4.26 0.66
N THR A 222 9.45 -4.27 -0.51
CA THR A 222 8.03 -4.63 -0.69
C THR A 222 7.75 -6.01 -0.10
N VAL A 223 8.50 -7.02 -0.51
CA VAL A 223 8.37 -8.40 -0.03
C VAL A 223 8.56 -8.50 1.49
N SER A 224 9.61 -7.84 2.02
CA SER A 224 9.93 -7.89 3.45
C SER A 224 8.89 -7.21 4.34
N ARG A 225 8.20 -6.20 3.83
CA ARG A 225 7.17 -5.43 4.54
C ARG A 225 5.75 -5.97 4.36
N SER A 226 5.54 -6.91 3.44
CA SER A 226 4.21 -7.45 3.16
C SER A 226 3.73 -8.36 4.30
N PRO A 227 2.61 -8.03 4.98
CA PRO A 227 2.04 -8.89 6.00
C PRO A 227 1.53 -10.23 5.43
N LEU A 228 1.03 -10.22 4.18
CA LEU A 228 0.55 -11.44 3.53
C LEU A 228 1.72 -12.39 3.22
N VAL A 229 2.83 -11.88 2.68
CA VAL A 229 4.05 -12.68 2.48
C VAL A 229 4.56 -13.23 3.82
N ALA A 230 4.66 -12.38 4.85
CA ALA A 230 5.14 -12.79 6.17
C ALA A 230 4.25 -13.86 6.83
N THR A 231 2.93 -13.84 6.54
CA THR A 231 1.97 -14.82 7.03
C THR A 231 2.06 -16.13 6.22
N LEU A 232 2.00 -16.04 4.90
CA LEU A 232 1.95 -17.22 4.03
C LEU A 232 3.25 -18.04 4.08
N LYS A 233 4.41 -17.40 4.16
CA LYS A 233 5.72 -18.09 4.34
C LYS A 233 5.78 -19.07 5.52
N LYS A 234 4.90 -18.91 6.51
CA LYS A 234 4.86 -19.80 7.68
C LYS A 234 4.09 -21.09 7.45
N ALA A 235 3.27 -21.14 6.41
CA ALA A 235 2.31 -22.22 6.17
C ALA A 235 2.44 -22.85 4.79
N VAL A 236 3.01 -22.16 3.81
CA VAL A 236 3.08 -22.62 2.42
C VAL A 236 4.46 -22.40 1.82
N GLU A 237 4.82 -23.21 0.82
CA GLU A 237 5.97 -22.95 -0.03
C GLU A 237 5.67 -21.76 -0.94
N LEU A 238 6.29 -20.61 -0.66
CA LEU A 238 6.07 -19.36 -1.37
C LEU A 238 7.31 -18.99 -2.19
N GLN A 239 7.16 -19.00 -3.50
CA GLN A 239 8.20 -18.62 -4.47
C GLN A 239 7.87 -17.25 -5.08
N LEU A 240 8.77 -16.29 -4.93
CA LEU A 240 8.62 -14.92 -5.42
C LEU A 240 9.78 -14.59 -6.35
N LYS A 241 9.49 -14.16 -7.57
CA LYS A 241 10.49 -13.79 -8.57
C LYS A 241 10.16 -12.43 -9.16
N LEU A 242 11.14 -11.54 -9.22
CA LEU A 242 11.11 -10.32 -10.01
C LEU A 242 11.80 -10.54 -11.35
N ILE A 243 11.21 -10.05 -12.42
CA ILE A 243 11.74 -10.03 -13.78
C ILE A 243 11.62 -8.59 -14.27
N ILE A 244 12.77 -7.98 -14.56
CA ILE A 244 12.83 -6.63 -15.14
C ILE A 244 12.92 -6.81 -16.66
N VAL A 245 12.13 -6.06 -17.40
CA VAL A 245 12.01 -6.11 -18.86
C VAL A 245 12.14 -4.72 -19.47
#